data_ed78713912786829f94671e75483f95b
#
_entry.id   ed78713912786829f94671e75483f95b
#
_cell.length_a   1.000
_cell.length_b   1.000
_cell.length_c   1.000
_cell.angle_alpha   90.00
_cell.angle_beta   90.00
_cell.angle_gamma   90.00
#
_symmetry.space_group_name_H-M   'P 1'
#
loop_
_entity.id
_entity.type
_entity.pdbx_description
1 polymer ?
#
loop_
_entity_poly.entity_id
_entity_poly.type
_entity_poly.pdbx_seq_one_letter_code
_entity_poly.pdbx_strand_id
1 'polypeptide(L)'
;MKKFLLILLTSSAIVTNAIAEEEIQGEKVFKKCKACHSLTKNKMGPALGDIFDKKVGSVEGYKYYKAMRNYDIIWTDCSLDEFLTKPRKYIKGTKTRFSGIKKKSHRDAIIKYLKENQNER
;
A
#
# COMPACT_ATOMS: atom_id res chain seq x y z
N MET A 1 43.09 33.70 33.94
CA MET A 1 42.27 32.48 33.95
C MET A 1 41.15 32.65 32.94
N LYS A 2 41.28 31.96 31.83
CA LYS A 2 40.25 32.02 30.77
C LYS A 2 39.40 30.77 30.91
N LYS A 3 38.11 30.95 31.18
CA LYS A 3 37.11 29.87 31.21
C LYS A 3 36.65 29.62 29.76
N PHE A 4 36.97 28.46 29.23
CA PHE A 4 36.42 28.00 27.95
C PHE A 4 35.03 27.41 28.19
N LEU A 5 34.02 28.05 27.63
CA LEU A 5 32.66 27.53 27.62
C LEU A 5 32.52 26.58 26.44
N LEU A 6 32.44 25.29 26.73
CA LEU A 6 32.17 24.25 25.71
C LEU A 6 30.68 24.27 25.39
N ILE A 7 30.31 24.77 24.22
CA ILE A 7 28.95 24.67 23.73
C ILE A 7 28.81 23.32 23.03
N LEU A 8 28.14 22.38 23.69
CA LEU A 8 27.69 21.12 23.09
C LEU A 8 26.44 21.41 22.25
N LEU A 9 26.63 21.54 20.96
CA LEU A 9 25.55 21.51 19.98
C LEU A 9 25.10 20.06 19.78
N THR A 10 24.02 19.68 20.43
CA THR A 10 23.35 18.40 20.20
C THR A 10 22.55 18.48 18.90
N SER A 11 23.07 17.86 17.87
CA SER A 11 22.38 17.65 16.59
C SER A 11 21.36 16.52 16.75
N SER A 12 20.11 16.84 17.01
CA SER A 12 19.03 15.87 17.22
C SER A 12 17.78 16.10 16.37
N ALA A 13 17.94 16.56 15.12
CA ALA A 13 16.80 17.01 14.33
C ALA A 13 16.55 16.26 13.01
N ILE A 14 17.24 15.13 12.70
CA ILE A 14 17.21 14.59 11.33
C ILE A 14 16.37 13.30 11.19
N VAL A 15 15.99 12.61 12.26
CA VAL A 15 15.34 11.28 12.18
C VAL A 15 13.82 11.35 11.97
N THR A 16 13.16 12.42 12.37
CA THR A 16 11.70 12.53 12.32
C THR A 16 11.13 12.84 10.93
N ASN A 17 11.90 13.49 10.06
CA ASN A 17 11.41 13.88 8.74
C ASN A 17 11.30 12.71 7.74
N ALA A 18 12.19 11.72 7.80
CA ALA A 18 12.19 10.59 6.86
C ALA A 18 10.96 9.69 7.03
N ILE A 19 10.55 9.42 8.27
CA ILE A 19 9.38 8.57 8.59
C ILE A 19 8.07 9.29 8.20
N ALA A 20 7.93 10.57 8.49
CA ALA A 20 6.76 11.37 8.12
C ALA A 20 6.63 11.52 6.60
N GLU A 21 7.73 11.65 5.87
CA GLU A 21 7.75 11.79 4.42
C GLU A 21 7.36 10.48 3.72
N GLU A 22 7.80 9.32 4.22
CA GLU A 22 7.42 7.99 3.72
C GLU A 22 5.92 7.70 3.94
N GLU A 23 5.39 8.04 5.09
CA GLU A 23 3.96 7.92 5.42
C GLU A 23 3.10 8.83 4.54
N ILE A 24 3.52 10.06 4.31
CA ILE A 24 2.88 10.99 3.37
C ILE A 24 2.90 10.43 1.95
N GLN A 25 3.95 9.75 1.52
CA GLN A 25 4.03 9.13 0.20
C GLN A 25 3.02 7.99 0.03
N GLY A 26 2.86 7.12 1.01
CA GLY A 26 1.88 6.02 0.99
C GLY A 26 0.45 6.52 0.86
N GLU A 27 0.06 7.49 1.66
CA GLU A 27 -1.24 8.16 1.56
C GLU A 27 -1.42 8.85 0.21
N LYS A 28 -0.39 9.53 -0.27
CA LYS A 28 -0.40 10.20 -1.58
C LYS A 28 -0.59 9.22 -2.73
N VAL A 29 0.05 8.06 -2.68
CA VAL A 29 -0.17 7.00 -3.67
C VAL A 29 -1.60 6.46 -3.55
N PHE A 30 -2.11 6.23 -2.35
CA PHE A 30 -3.46 5.76 -2.09
C PHE A 30 -4.55 6.70 -2.63
N LYS A 31 -4.30 8.00 -2.71
CA LYS A 31 -5.22 8.95 -3.33
C LYS A 31 -5.56 8.58 -4.78
N LYS A 32 -4.65 7.96 -5.50
CA LYS A 32 -4.90 7.44 -6.86
C LYS A 32 -5.81 6.21 -6.88
N CYS A 33 -5.90 5.50 -5.77
CA CYS A 33 -6.74 4.30 -5.61
C CYS A 33 -8.19 4.66 -5.21
N LYS A 34 -8.38 5.81 -4.59
CA LYS A 34 -9.68 6.24 -4.01
C LYS A 34 -10.79 6.44 -5.02
N ALA A 35 -10.49 6.61 -6.29
CA ALA A 35 -11.51 6.67 -7.33
C ALA A 35 -12.32 5.37 -7.40
N CYS A 36 -11.68 4.23 -7.15
CA CYS A 36 -12.29 2.90 -7.24
C CYS A 36 -12.34 2.15 -5.91
N HIS A 37 -11.50 2.47 -4.95
CA HIS A 37 -11.36 1.75 -3.69
C HIS A 37 -11.59 2.63 -2.46
N SER A 38 -12.00 1.98 -1.38
CA SER A 38 -11.99 2.51 -0.02
C SER A 38 -11.30 1.50 0.89
N LEU A 39 -10.84 1.92 2.05
CA LEU A 39 -10.34 0.97 3.06
C LEU A 39 -11.47 0.15 3.69
N THR A 40 -12.67 0.71 3.80
CA THR A 40 -13.76 0.12 4.58
C THR A 40 -14.96 -0.34 3.75
N LYS A 41 -15.11 0.16 2.51
CA LYS A 41 -16.29 -0.08 1.69
C LYS A 41 -15.92 -0.59 0.30
N ASN A 42 -16.70 -1.54 -0.20
CA ASN A 42 -16.68 -1.89 -1.62
C ASN A 42 -17.25 -0.74 -2.46
N LYS A 43 -16.58 -0.45 -3.56
CA LYS A 43 -16.98 0.56 -4.56
C LYS A 43 -16.89 -0.08 -5.95
N MET A 44 -16.31 0.61 -6.93
CA MET A 44 -15.98 -0.01 -8.22
C MET A 44 -14.95 -1.13 -8.07
N GLY A 45 -14.06 -1.01 -7.09
CA GLY A 45 -13.16 -2.06 -6.62
C GLY A 45 -13.50 -2.52 -5.20
N PRO A 46 -12.91 -3.63 -4.74
CA PRO A 46 -13.13 -4.12 -3.38
C PRO A 46 -12.51 -3.20 -2.33
N ALA A 47 -13.03 -3.26 -1.10
CA ALA A 47 -12.38 -2.63 0.06
C ALA A 47 -10.96 -3.19 0.26
N LEU A 48 -10.00 -2.34 0.61
CA LEU A 48 -8.60 -2.71 0.74
C LEU A 48 -8.09 -2.80 2.19
N GLY A 49 -8.93 -2.46 3.16
CA GLY A 49 -8.52 -2.37 4.56
C GLY A 49 -8.39 -3.71 5.29
N ASP A 50 -8.57 -4.84 4.62
CA ASP A 50 -8.45 -6.17 5.25
C ASP A 50 -8.09 -7.25 4.21
N ILE A 51 -7.16 -6.91 3.30
CA ILE A 51 -6.79 -7.85 2.23
C ILE A 51 -5.60 -8.75 2.56
N PHE A 52 -4.67 -8.30 3.43
CA PHE A 52 -3.48 -9.09 3.75
C PHE A 52 -3.82 -10.42 4.41
N ASP A 53 -3.05 -11.44 4.07
CA ASP A 53 -3.21 -12.83 4.51
C ASP A 53 -4.51 -13.50 4.06
N LYS A 54 -5.26 -12.84 3.18
CA LYS A 54 -6.48 -13.38 2.57
C LYS A 54 -6.26 -13.76 1.11
N LYS A 55 -7.05 -14.71 0.65
CA LYS A 55 -7.05 -15.13 -0.74
C LYS A 55 -7.45 -13.97 -1.67
N VAL A 56 -6.78 -13.87 -2.81
CA VAL A 56 -7.18 -12.99 -3.91
C VAL A 56 -8.65 -13.28 -4.29
N GLY A 57 -9.42 -12.22 -4.50
CA GLY A 57 -10.81 -12.34 -4.87
C GLY A 57 -11.77 -12.78 -3.75
N SER A 58 -11.39 -12.59 -2.49
CA SER A 58 -12.16 -13.08 -1.33
C SER A 58 -12.84 -12.00 -0.48
N VAL A 59 -12.71 -10.73 -0.82
CA VAL A 59 -13.40 -9.67 -0.04
C VAL A 59 -14.90 -9.89 -0.09
N GLU A 60 -15.52 -9.97 1.08
CA GLU A 60 -16.95 -10.23 1.23
C GLU A 60 -17.80 -9.14 0.56
N GLY A 61 -18.85 -9.58 -0.10
CA GLY A 61 -19.82 -8.68 -0.75
C GLY A 61 -19.33 -8.04 -2.04
N TYR A 62 -18.10 -8.27 -2.47
CA TYR A 62 -17.61 -7.76 -3.75
C TYR A 62 -17.74 -8.82 -4.87
N LYS A 63 -18.23 -8.39 -6.01
CA LYS A 63 -18.39 -9.26 -7.18
C LYS A 63 -17.17 -9.20 -8.08
N TYR A 64 -16.27 -10.16 -7.92
CA TYR A 64 -15.06 -10.27 -8.73
C TYR A 64 -15.30 -10.88 -10.12
N TYR A 65 -14.45 -10.54 -11.07
CA TYR A 65 -14.31 -11.31 -12.31
C TYR A 65 -13.77 -12.73 -12.01
N LYS A 66 -14.16 -13.67 -12.85
CA LYS A 66 -13.79 -15.09 -12.71
C LYS A 66 -12.28 -15.31 -12.52
N ALA A 67 -11.45 -14.57 -13.28
CA ALA A 67 -10.00 -14.66 -13.19
C ALA A 67 -9.47 -14.41 -11.78
N MET A 68 -9.99 -13.40 -11.09
CA MET A 68 -9.57 -13.09 -9.71
C MET A 68 -10.13 -14.09 -8.70
N ARG A 69 -11.38 -14.53 -8.85
CA ARG A 69 -11.97 -15.54 -7.95
C ARG A 69 -11.25 -16.87 -7.99
N ASN A 70 -10.74 -17.24 -9.16
CA ASN A 70 -10.06 -18.52 -9.38
C ASN A 70 -8.55 -18.46 -9.15
N TYR A 71 -8.02 -17.28 -8.82
CA TYR A 71 -6.59 -17.11 -8.60
C TYR A 71 -6.23 -17.52 -7.18
N ASP A 72 -5.56 -18.66 -7.06
CA ASP A 72 -5.29 -19.30 -5.75
C ASP A 72 -3.99 -18.79 -5.12
N ILE A 73 -3.96 -17.51 -4.82
CA ILE A 73 -2.85 -16.81 -4.17
C ILE A 73 -3.37 -15.98 -2.99
N ILE A 74 -2.58 -15.90 -1.96
CA ILE A 74 -2.82 -15.04 -0.79
C ILE A 74 -2.12 -13.70 -1.00
N TRP A 75 -2.77 -12.62 -0.59
CA TRP A 75 -2.15 -11.31 -0.59
C TRP A 75 -1.07 -11.21 0.50
N THR A 76 0.18 -11.12 0.06
CA THR A 76 1.36 -10.84 0.86
C THR A 76 2.03 -9.58 0.30
N ASP A 77 3.05 -9.08 0.98
CA ASP A 77 3.86 -7.98 0.44
C ASP A 77 4.36 -8.30 -0.97
N CYS A 78 4.86 -9.52 -1.17
CA CYS A 78 5.43 -9.96 -2.43
C CYS A 78 4.36 -10.09 -3.53
N SER A 79 3.27 -10.81 -3.27
CA SER A 79 2.22 -11.01 -4.27
C SER A 79 1.51 -9.69 -4.64
N LEU A 80 1.36 -8.80 -3.67
CA LEU A 80 0.77 -7.48 -3.93
C LEU A 80 1.73 -6.59 -4.73
N ASP A 81 3.04 -6.64 -4.45
CA ASP A 81 4.04 -5.92 -5.25
C ASP A 81 4.05 -6.38 -6.72
N GLU A 82 3.99 -7.68 -6.96
CA GLU A 82 3.91 -8.23 -8.32
C GLU A 82 2.62 -7.82 -9.03
N PHE A 83 1.48 -7.91 -8.36
CA PHE A 83 0.20 -7.45 -8.90
C PHE A 83 0.24 -5.95 -9.23
N LEU A 84 0.71 -5.12 -8.30
CA LEU A 84 0.79 -3.67 -8.49
C LEU A 84 1.78 -3.27 -9.58
N THR A 85 2.74 -4.11 -9.90
CA THR A 85 3.69 -3.85 -11.00
C THR A 85 3.02 -3.93 -12.36
N LYS A 86 2.30 -5.03 -12.63
CA LYS A 86 1.57 -5.27 -13.89
C LYS A 86 0.34 -6.16 -13.63
N PRO A 87 -0.79 -5.58 -13.21
CA PRO A 87 -1.96 -6.34 -12.78
C PRO A 87 -2.47 -7.35 -13.80
N ARG A 88 -2.56 -6.97 -15.07
CA ARG A 88 -3.08 -7.84 -16.14
C ARG A 88 -2.13 -8.96 -16.55
N LYS A 89 -0.84 -8.79 -16.29
CA LYS A 89 0.16 -9.84 -16.52
C LYS A 89 0.16 -10.82 -15.35
N TYR A 90 0.03 -10.32 -14.13
CA TYR A 90 0.03 -11.14 -12.91
C TYR A 90 -1.22 -12.01 -12.81
N ILE A 91 -2.39 -11.42 -13.00
CA ILE A 91 -3.66 -12.16 -13.06
C ILE A 91 -4.23 -12.06 -14.47
N LYS A 92 -3.89 -13.02 -15.31
CA LYS A 92 -4.39 -13.08 -16.69
C LYS A 92 -5.92 -13.20 -16.71
N GLY A 93 -6.56 -12.37 -17.52
CA GLY A 93 -8.01 -12.33 -17.63
C GLY A 93 -8.69 -11.37 -16.64
N THR A 94 -7.95 -10.72 -15.73
CA THR A 94 -8.51 -9.62 -14.94
C THR A 94 -8.86 -8.44 -15.85
N LYS A 95 -9.99 -7.81 -15.58
CA LYS A 95 -10.49 -6.66 -16.36
C LYS A 95 -10.22 -5.33 -15.67
N THR A 96 -9.31 -5.31 -14.70
CA THR A 96 -8.94 -4.05 -14.06
C THR A 96 -8.41 -3.03 -15.08
N ARG A 97 -8.83 -1.79 -14.93
CA ARG A 97 -8.32 -0.67 -15.74
C ARG A 97 -7.00 -0.12 -15.22
N PHE A 98 -6.62 -0.53 -14.03
CA PHE A 98 -5.37 -0.14 -13.42
C PHE A 98 -4.18 -0.77 -14.15
N SER A 99 -3.26 0.07 -14.66
CA SER A 99 -2.11 -0.37 -15.47
C SER A 99 -0.86 -0.71 -14.66
N GLY A 100 -0.87 -0.45 -13.36
CA GLY A 100 0.24 -0.71 -12.45
C GLY A 100 1.01 0.53 -12.01
N ILE A 101 1.93 0.33 -11.10
CA ILE A 101 2.82 1.35 -10.53
C ILE A 101 4.25 0.98 -10.88
N LYS A 102 4.89 1.75 -11.75
CA LYS A 102 6.26 1.45 -12.24
C LYS A 102 7.33 1.59 -11.15
N LYS A 103 7.24 2.65 -10.34
CA LYS A 103 8.25 2.94 -9.32
C LYS A 103 8.10 2.01 -8.12
N LYS A 104 9.15 1.24 -7.82
CA LYS A 104 9.18 0.35 -6.65
C LYS A 104 8.94 1.10 -5.34
N SER A 105 9.54 2.28 -5.17
CA SER A 105 9.34 3.11 -3.97
C SER A 105 7.87 3.47 -3.73
N HIS A 106 7.10 3.71 -4.79
CA HIS A 106 5.67 3.97 -4.67
C HIS A 106 4.88 2.71 -4.32
N ARG A 107 5.28 1.54 -4.85
CA ARG A 107 4.65 0.26 -4.47
C ARG A 107 4.94 -0.09 -3.01
N ASP A 108 6.19 0.07 -2.58
CA ASP A 108 6.57 -0.15 -1.18
C ASP A 108 5.79 0.78 -0.23
N ALA A 109 5.64 2.04 -0.60
CA ALA A 109 4.90 3.03 0.17
C ALA A 109 3.41 2.68 0.28
N ILE A 110 2.75 2.27 -0.80
CA ILE A 110 1.33 1.89 -0.75
C ILE A 110 1.12 0.59 0.01
N ILE A 111 2.00 -0.39 -0.14
CA ILE A 111 1.94 -1.66 0.61
C ILE A 111 2.06 -1.39 2.11
N LYS A 112 3.04 -0.59 2.52
CA LYS A 112 3.20 -0.17 3.92
C LYS A 112 1.96 0.55 4.44
N TYR A 113 1.46 1.52 3.70
CA TYR A 113 0.25 2.26 4.05
C TYR A 113 -0.96 1.34 4.25
N LEU A 114 -1.19 0.41 3.34
CA LEU A 114 -2.30 -0.55 3.47
C LEU A 114 -2.13 -1.47 4.68
N LYS A 115 -0.91 -1.91 4.99
CA LYS A 115 -0.63 -2.72 6.18
C LYS A 115 -0.91 -1.97 7.49
N GLU A 116 -0.52 -0.72 7.55
CA GLU A 116 -0.74 0.15 8.72
C GLU A 116 -2.22 0.51 8.91
N ASN A 117 -3.00 0.47 7.85
CA ASN A 117 -4.43 0.81 7.85
C ASN A 117 -5.34 -0.42 7.67
N GLN A 118 -4.88 -1.61 8.08
CA GLN A 118 -5.75 -2.77 8.12
C GLN A 118 -6.84 -2.56 9.16
N ASN A 119 -8.09 -2.87 8.80
CA ASN A 119 -9.21 -2.82 9.72
C ASN A 119 -9.00 -3.88 10.81
N GLU A 120 -9.18 -3.51 12.05
CA GLU A 120 -9.19 -4.47 13.16
C GLU A 120 -10.36 -5.45 12.95
N ARG A 121 -10.07 -6.74 13.18
CA ARG A 121 -11.05 -7.84 13.09
C ARG A 121 -11.80 -8.01 14.38
#